data_cdd9b8378d0e97d667d1474ead695486
#
_entry.id   cdd9b8378d0e97d667d1474ead695486
#
_cell.length_a   1.000
_cell.length_b   1.000
_cell.length_c   1.000
_cell.angle_alpha   90.00
_cell.angle_beta   90.00
_cell.angle_gamma   90.00
#
_symmetry.space_group_name_H-M   'P 1'
#
loop_
_entity.id
_entity.type
_entity.pdbx_description
1 polymer ?
#
loop_
_entity_poly.entity_id
_entity_poly.type
_entity_poly.pdbx_seq_one_letter_code
_entity_poly.pdbx_strand_id
1 'polypeptide(L)'
;AKWFKGKEMALAMGLEMAIARLGVFAVMWTSPMIAAKFDNSVVAPVAFCTALLIIGLLFFLIFTFMDRKFDSQLVEAGLMTTEKDPEDEFHISDLGKIFSSKMFWIVALLCVLYYSAIFPFQRYAPNYLEETLDISAEAASRLFSCFPILAMVLTPFLGAFLDFKGKGASMLMLGAIIMIVCHLGFACVL
;
A
#
# COMPACT_ATOMS: atom_id res chain seq x y z
N ALA A 1 -4.41 12.49 -9.19
CA ALA A 1 -4.69 12.48 -10.64
C ALA A 1 -4.72 13.90 -11.22
N LYS A 2 -5.37 14.84 -10.56
CA LYS A 2 -5.58 16.25 -11.00
C LYS A 2 -4.27 17.03 -11.21
N TRP A 3 -3.30 16.84 -10.32
CA TRP A 3 -2.00 17.52 -10.33
C TRP A 3 -0.98 16.88 -11.28
N PHE A 4 -1.19 15.61 -11.66
CA PHE A 4 -0.33 14.85 -12.54
C PHE A 4 -1.17 14.28 -13.68
N LYS A 5 -0.90 14.71 -14.91
CA LYS A 5 -1.59 14.23 -16.12
C LYS A 5 -0.60 13.46 -17.01
N GLY A 6 -1.08 12.36 -17.62
CA GLY A 6 -0.31 11.59 -18.58
C GLY A 6 0.75 10.68 -17.97
N LYS A 7 1.96 10.69 -18.51
CA LYS A 7 3.07 9.76 -18.14
C LYS A 7 3.57 9.93 -16.70
N GLU A 8 3.38 11.09 -16.10
CA GLU A 8 3.85 11.38 -14.74
C GLU A 8 2.94 10.79 -13.65
N MET A 9 1.72 10.40 -13.98
CA MET A 9 0.78 9.81 -13.01
C MET A 9 1.29 8.47 -12.47
N ALA A 10 1.83 7.62 -13.31
CA ALA A 10 2.37 6.32 -12.89
C ALA A 10 3.56 6.48 -11.94
N LEU A 11 4.44 7.44 -12.22
CA LEU A 11 5.57 7.78 -11.35
C LEU A 11 5.10 8.32 -9.99
N ALA A 12 4.12 9.22 -9.99
CA ALA A 12 3.55 9.79 -8.76
C ALA A 12 2.92 8.72 -7.88
N MET A 13 2.11 7.82 -8.46
CA MET A 13 1.50 6.70 -7.76
C MET A 13 2.55 5.70 -7.25
N GLY A 14 3.60 5.42 -8.05
CA GLY A 14 4.71 4.57 -7.63
C GLY A 14 5.48 5.16 -6.44
N LEU A 15 5.72 6.46 -6.45
CA LEU A 15 6.39 7.17 -5.36
C LEU A 15 5.53 7.19 -4.08
N GLU A 16 4.22 7.43 -4.21
CA GLU A 16 3.27 7.36 -3.09
C GLU A 16 3.30 5.98 -2.42
N MET A 17 3.24 4.92 -3.22
CA MET A 17 3.34 3.54 -2.73
C MET A 17 4.68 3.24 -2.05
N ALA A 18 5.78 3.76 -2.58
CA ALA A 18 7.11 3.60 -1.99
C ALA A 18 7.19 4.30 -0.63
N ILE A 19 6.68 5.53 -0.51
CA ILE A 19 6.64 6.29 0.76
C ILE A 19 5.74 5.58 1.78
N ALA A 20 4.61 5.01 1.36
CA ALA A 20 3.75 4.21 2.25
C ALA A 20 4.50 3.00 2.84
N ARG A 21 5.38 2.35 2.08
CA ARG A 21 6.23 1.26 2.57
C ARG A 21 7.24 1.72 3.62
N LEU A 22 7.79 2.94 3.49
CA LEU A 22 8.63 3.55 4.54
C LEU A 22 7.87 3.72 5.86
N GLY A 23 6.59 4.10 5.80
CA GLY A 23 5.74 4.18 6.98
C GLY A 23 5.60 2.82 7.69
N VAL A 24 5.37 1.75 6.94
CA VAL A 24 5.28 0.39 7.49
C VAL A 24 6.61 -0.03 8.14
N PHE A 25 7.74 0.22 7.46
CA PHE A 25 9.07 -0.03 8.02
C PHE A 25 9.29 0.73 9.34
N ALA A 26 9.02 2.04 9.34
CA ALA A 26 9.21 2.89 10.50
C ALA A 26 8.41 2.39 11.71
N VAL A 27 7.15 1.99 11.51
CA VAL A 27 6.32 1.44 12.58
C VAL A 27 6.86 0.11 13.10
N MET A 28 7.25 -0.81 12.21
CA MET A 28 7.82 -2.12 12.61
C MET A 28 9.12 -1.95 13.39
N TRP A 29 9.94 -0.98 12.99
CA TRP A 29 11.21 -0.69 13.67
C TRP A 29 11.03 0.00 15.01
N THR A 30 10.15 0.98 15.09
CA THR A 30 10.00 1.84 16.28
C THR A 30 9.06 1.28 17.33
N SER A 31 8.01 0.51 16.95
CA SER A 31 7.02 0.00 17.89
C SER A 31 7.60 -0.83 19.03
N PRO A 32 8.52 -1.81 18.80
CA PRO A 32 9.12 -2.57 19.89
C PRO A 32 9.98 -1.69 20.79
N MET A 33 10.69 -0.70 20.23
CA MET A 33 11.52 0.24 20.99
C MET A 33 10.68 1.14 21.89
N ILE A 34 9.53 1.59 21.40
CA ILE A 34 8.59 2.40 22.19
C ILE A 34 7.97 1.53 23.28
N ALA A 35 7.53 0.32 22.97
CA ALA A 35 6.97 -0.59 23.97
C ALA A 35 7.97 -0.87 25.09
N ALA A 36 9.21 -1.22 24.76
CA ALA A 36 10.26 -1.48 25.74
C ALA A 36 10.58 -0.28 26.66
N LYS A 37 10.40 0.94 26.15
CA LYS A 37 10.63 2.18 26.92
C LYS A 37 9.51 2.50 27.90
N PHE A 38 8.33 1.91 27.71
CA PHE A 38 7.13 2.10 28.54
C PHE A 38 6.64 0.77 29.15
N ASP A 39 7.53 0.09 29.87
CA ASP A 39 7.26 -1.16 30.61
C ASP A 39 6.58 -2.26 29.77
N ASN A 40 7.00 -2.40 28.51
CA ASN A 40 6.40 -3.31 27.52
C ASN A 40 4.91 -3.06 27.26
N SER A 41 4.46 -1.83 27.46
CA SER A 41 3.08 -1.43 27.21
C SER A 41 2.75 -1.46 25.72
N VAL A 42 1.71 -2.18 25.34
CA VAL A 42 1.17 -2.18 23.96
C VAL A 42 0.46 -0.85 23.64
N VAL A 43 0.02 -0.13 24.66
CA VAL A 43 -0.72 1.13 24.51
C VAL A 43 0.19 2.26 23.99
N ALA A 44 1.44 2.29 24.39
CA ALA A 44 2.37 3.37 24.03
C ALA A 44 2.63 3.45 22.50
N PRO A 45 2.97 2.37 21.76
CA PRO A 45 3.09 2.41 20.31
C PRO A 45 1.79 2.80 19.61
N VAL A 46 0.63 2.34 20.11
CA VAL A 46 -0.68 2.67 19.55
C VAL A 46 -0.98 4.16 19.72
N ALA A 47 -0.72 4.73 20.89
CA ALA A 47 -0.88 6.16 21.15
C ALA A 47 0.03 7.00 20.24
N PHE A 48 1.27 6.57 20.04
CA PHE A 48 2.21 7.21 19.12
C PHE A 48 1.69 7.20 17.67
N CYS A 49 1.20 6.05 17.18
CA CYS A 49 0.60 5.95 15.86
C CYS A 49 -0.65 6.83 15.73
N THR A 50 -1.47 6.92 16.79
CA THR A 50 -2.66 7.80 16.81
C THR A 50 -2.25 9.26 16.69
N ALA A 51 -1.20 9.70 17.39
CA ALA A 51 -0.68 11.06 17.27
C ALA A 51 -0.20 11.36 15.83
N LEU A 52 0.49 10.41 15.18
CA LEU A 52 0.88 10.55 13.78
C LEU A 52 -0.32 10.64 12.83
N LEU A 53 -1.39 9.88 13.10
CA LEU A 53 -2.63 9.98 12.32
C LEU A 53 -3.31 11.34 12.46
N ILE A 54 -3.30 11.93 13.65
CA ILE A 54 -3.84 13.29 13.88
C ILE A 54 -3.02 14.32 13.09
N ILE A 55 -1.71 14.22 13.11
CA ILE A 55 -0.81 15.06 12.30
C ILE A 55 -1.12 14.88 10.81
N GLY A 56 -1.27 13.64 10.35
CA GLY A 56 -1.66 13.33 8.96
C GLY A 56 -3.00 13.94 8.57
N LEU A 57 -3.98 13.90 9.46
CA LEU A 57 -5.27 14.55 9.25
C LEU A 57 -5.14 16.07 9.09
N LEU A 58 -4.30 16.72 9.90
CA LEU A 58 -4.05 18.16 9.78
C LEU A 58 -3.42 18.50 8.42
N PHE A 59 -2.43 17.74 7.96
CA PHE A 59 -1.87 17.91 6.62
C PHE A 59 -2.90 17.68 5.51
N PHE A 60 -3.78 16.70 5.68
CA PHE A 60 -4.86 16.44 4.72
C PHE A 60 -5.85 17.61 4.67
N LEU A 61 -6.19 18.22 5.80
CA LEU A 61 -7.03 19.42 5.82
C LEU A 61 -6.35 20.59 5.10
N ILE A 62 -5.06 20.82 5.35
CA ILE A 62 -4.29 21.86 4.64
C ILE A 62 -4.31 21.59 3.13
N PHE A 63 -4.06 20.33 2.72
CA PHE A 63 -4.13 19.94 1.31
C PHE A 63 -5.51 20.23 0.72
N THR A 64 -6.60 19.92 1.42
CA THR A 64 -7.97 20.17 0.95
C THR A 64 -8.23 21.66 0.74
N PHE A 65 -7.74 22.53 1.63
CA PHE A 65 -7.85 23.97 1.45
C PHE A 65 -7.05 24.46 0.24
N MET A 66 -5.84 23.97 0.05
CA MET A 66 -4.99 24.29 -1.10
C MET A 66 -5.63 23.83 -2.42
N ASP A 67 -6.18 22.64 -2.44
CA ASP A 67 -6.83 22.05 -3.62
C ASP A 67 -8.06 22.86 -4.03
N ARG A 68 -8.91 23.25 -3.07
CA ARG A 68 -10.06 24.12 -3.33
C ARG A 68 -9.64 25.50 -3.85
N LYS A 69 -8.59 26.07 -3.28
CA LYS A 69 -8.07 27.37 -3.75
C LYS A 69 -7.53 27.28 -5.18
N PHE A 70 -6.85 26.20 -5.50
CA PHE A 70 -6.35 25.93 -6.85
C PHE A 70 -7.48 25.78 -7.85
N ASP A 71 -8.57 25.08 -7.49
CA ASP A 71 -9.75 24.95 -8.35
C ASP A 71 -10.39 26.30 -8.64
N SER A 72 -10.54 27.15 -7.61
CA SER A 72 -11.07 28.51 -7.81
C SER A 72 -10.23 29.30 -8.79
N GLN A 73 -8.90 29.21 -8.67
CA GLN A 73 -7.98 29.92 -9.57
C GLN A 73 -8.03 29.39 -11.01
N LEU A 74 -8.23 28.08 -11.20
CA LEU A 74 -8.39 27.50 -12.54
C LEU A 74 -9.70 27.92 -13.20
N VAL A 75 -10.77 28.03 -12.42
CA VAL A 75 -12.07 28.53 -12.90
C VAL A 75 -11.97 30.02 -13.28
N GLU A 76 -11.35 30.84 -12.43
CA GLU A 76 -11.14 32.28 -12.69
C GLU A 76 -10.25 32.52 -13.93
N ALA A 77 -9.28 31.64 -14.16
CA ALA A 77 -8.39 31.68 -15.32
C ALA A 77 -9.04 31.15 -16.61
N GLY A 78 -10.28 30.66 -16.55
CA GLY A 78 -11.00 30.09 -17.70
C GLY A 78 -10.41 28.77 -18.20
N LEU A 79 -9.54 28.14 -17.39
CA LEU A 79 -8.86 26.87 -17.72
C LEU A 79 -9.65 25.64 -17.27
N MET A 80 -10.68 25.84 -16.46
CA MET A 80 -11.64 24.82 -16.05
C MET A 80 -13.06 25.38 -16.16
N THR A 81 -13.92 24.68 -16.86
CA THR A 81 -15.36 24.90 -16.79
C THR A 81 -15.91 24.29 -15.51
N THR A 82 -16.83 25.00 -14.85
CA THR A 82 -17.55 24.51 -13.66
C THR A 82 -18.52 23.38 -14.02
N GLU A 83 -18.77 23.16 -15.30
CA GLU A 83 -19.58 22.06 -15.81
C GLU A 83 -18.74 20.79 -15.79
N LYS A 84 -19.07 19.88 -14.89
CA LYS A 84 -18.60 18.50 -14.95
C LYS A 84 -19.12 17.91 -16.26
N ASP A 85 -18.22 17.33 -17.05
CA ASP A 85 -18.65 16.53 -18.21
C ASP A 85 -19.69 15.51 -17.73
N PRO A 86 -20.87 15.43 -18.38
CA PRO A 86 -21.89 14.44 -18.01
C PRO A 86 -21.37 13.00 -18.06
N GLU A 87 -20.27 12.75 -18.79
CA GLU A 87 -19.58 11.46 -18.84
C GLU A 87 -18.74 11.15 -17.58
N ASP A 88 -18.40 12.17 -16.77
CA ASP A 88 -17.65 12.00 -15.51
C ASP A 88 -18.59 11.82 -14.29
N GLU A 89 -19.91 11.91 -14.45
CA GLU A 89 -20.85 11.66 -13.37
C GLU A 89 -21.02 10.15 -13.15
N PHE A 90 -20.68 9.73 -11.93
CA PHE A 90 -20.90 8.35 -11.50
C PHE A 90 -22.39 8.03 -11.42
N HIS A 91 -22.85 7.16 -12.31
CA HIS A 91 -24.20 6.62 -12.26
C HIS A 91 -24.23 5.27 -11.55
N ILE A 92 -25.21 5.06 -10.68
CA ILE A 92 -25.41 3.76 -10.00
C ILE A 92 -25.59 2.62 -11.02
N SER A 93 -26.09 2.92 -12.21
CA SER A 93 -26.18 1.96 -13.33
C SER A 93 -24.81 1.43 -13.79
N ASP A 94 -23.72 2.17 -13.57
CA ASP A 94 -22.38 1.74 -13.95
C ASP A 94 -21.85 0.63 -13.04
N LEU A 95 -22.32 0.58 -11.79
CA LEU A 95 -22.08 -0.57 -10.90
C LEU A 95 -22.63 -1.86 -11.51
N GLY A 96 -23.84 -1.82 -12.10
CA GLY A 96 -24.41 -2.98 -12.77
C GLY A 96 -23.54 -3.47 -13.93
N LYS A 97 -22.96 -2.57 -14.73
CA LYS A 97 -22.05 -2.90 -15.83
C LYS A 97 -20.75 -3.54 -15.29
N ILE A 98 -20.18 -3.00 -14.20
CA ILE A 98 -18.97 -3.54 -13.56
C ILE A 98 -19.24 -4.97 -13.05
N PHE A 99 -20.31 -5.18 -12.29
CA PHE A 99 -20.65 -6.50 -11.74
C PHE A 99 -21.05 -7.52 -12.81
N SER A 100 -21.50 -7.08 -13.99
CA SER A 100 -21.77 -7.95 -15.14
C SER A 100 -20.51 -8.40 -15.88
N SER A 101 -19.37 -7.76 -15.62
CA SER A 101 -18.11 -8.10 -16.27
C SER A 101 -17.46 -9.34 -15.64
N LYS A 102 -17.27 -10.40 -16.44
CA LYS A 102 -16.52 -11.60 -16.00
C LYS A 102 -15.09 -11.26 -15.60
N MET A 103 -14.46 -10.30 -16.29
CA MET A 103 -13.09 -9.88 -15.99
C MET A 103 -13.00 -9.24 -14.60
N PHE A 104 -14.00 -8.46 -14.20
CA PHE A 104 -14.07 -7.89 -12.86
C PHE A 104 -14.01 -8.99 -11.79
N TRP A 105 -14.81 -10.05 -11.92
CA TRP A 105 -14.84 -11.14 -10.95
C TRP A 105 -13.54 -11.93 -10.90
N ILE A 106 -12.89 -12.16 -12.05
CA ILE A 106 -11.58 -12.82 -12.09
C ILE A 106 -10.53 -11.99 -11.34
N VAL A 107 -10.46 -10.68 -11.58
CA VAL A 107 -9.52 -9.78 -10.90
C VAL A 107 -9.86 -9.66 -9.42
N ALA A 108 -11.13 -9.53 -9.06
CA ALA A 108 -11.58 -9.47 -7.67
C ALA A 108 -11.21 -10.74 -6.89
N LEU A 109 -11.47 -11.92 -7.48
CA LEU A 109 -11.09 -13.18 -6.86
C LEU A 109 -9.58 -13.32 -6.70
N LEU A 110 -8.80 -12.93 -7.70
CA LEU A 110 -7.35 -12.91 -7.63
C LEU A 110 -6.86 -12.01 -6.48
N CYS A 111 -7.43 -10.82 -6.33
CA CYS A 111 -7.10 -9.92 -5.22
C CYS A 111 -7.45 -10.54 -3.85
N VAL A 112 -8.64 -11.12 -3.71
CA VAL A 112 -9.06 -11.76 -2.47
C VAL A 112 -8.11 -12.89 -2.08
N LEU A 113 -7.79 -13.79 -3.02
CA LEU A 113 -6.90 -14.93 -2.77
C LEU A 113 -5.47 -14.47 -2.44
N TYR A 114 -4.97 -13.46 -3.15
CA TYR A 114 -3.65 -12.89 -2.92
C TYR A 114 -3.53 -12.26 -1.54
N TYR A 115 -4.47 -11.41 -1.16
CA TYR A 115 -4.45 -10.74 0.13
C TYR A 115 -4.74 -11.67 1.30
N SER A 116 -5.55 -12.73 1.09
CA SER A 116 -5.78 -13.76 2.13
C SER A 116 -4.54 -14.59 2.44
N ALA A 117 -3.57 -14.67 1.53
CA ALA A 117 -2.28 -15.29 1.80
C ALA A 117 -1.28 -14.31 2.45
N ILE A 118 -1.21 -13.08 1.97
CA ILE A 118 -0.20 -12.10 2.43
C ILE A 118 -0.48 -11.58 3.84
N PHE A 119 -1.71 -11.18 4.16
CA PHE A 119 -1.98 -10.54 5.44
C PHE A 119 -1.76 -11.46 6.64
N PRO A 120 -2.24 -12.71 6.65
CA PRO A 120 -1.92 -13.63 7.73
C PRO A 120 -0.43 -13.87 7.86
N PHE A 121 0.27 -14.07 6.74
CA PHE A 121 1.73 -14.24 6.77
C PHE A 121 2.42 -13.03 7.40
N GLN A 122 2.12 -11.82 6.98
CA GLN A 122 2.71 -10.61 7.57
C GLN A 122 2.38 -10.45 9.06
N ARG A 123 1.21 -10.91 9.48
CA ARG A 123 0.79 -10.83 10.89
C ARG A 123 1.57 -11.79 11.78
N TYR A 124 1.83 -12.99 11.30
CA TYR A 124 2.46 -14.06 12.09
C TYR A 124 3.96 -14.22 11.85
N ALA A 125 4.51 -13.65 10.78
CA ALA A 125 5.91 -13.79 10.43
C ALA A 125 6.89 -13.35 11.53
N PRO A 126 6.70 -12.25 12.29
CA PRO A 126 7.59 -11.92 13.39
C PRO A 126 7.60 -13.01 14.47
N ASN A 127 6.43 -13.51 14.89
CA ASN A 127 6.33 -14.57 15.90
C ASN A 127 6.96 -15.87 15.40
N TYR A 128 6.76 -16.20 14.12
CA TYR A 128 7.39 -17.35 13.47
C TYR A 128 8.92 -17.26 13.52
N LEU A 129 9.47 -16.08 13.20
CA LEU A 129 10.92 -15.84 13.26
C LEU A 129 11.47 -15.92 14.69
N GLU A 130 10.72 -15.41 15.65
CA GLU A 130 11.07 -15.49 17.08
C GLU A 130 11.21 -16.94 17.53
N GLU A 131 10.19 -17.77 17.25
CA GLU A 131 10.17 -19.18 17.67
C GLU A 131 11.16 -20.06 16.89
N THR A 132 11.30 -19.84 15.57
CA THR A 132 12.15 -20.68 14.72
C THR A 132 13.64 -20.37 14.88
N LEU A 133 14.00 -19.10 15.09
CA LEU A 133 15.39 -18.66 15.20
C LEU A 133 15.86 -18.49 16.66
N ASP A 134 14.97 -18.72 17.63
CA ASP A 134 15.23 -18.51 19.07
C ASP A 134 15.81 -17.11 19.36
N ILE A 135 15.21 -16.10 18.76
CA ILE A 135 15.60 -14.70 18.89
C ILE A 135 14.53 -13.90 19.64
N SER A 136 14.89 -12.74 20.20
CA SER A 136 13.92 -11.90 20.89
C SER A 136 12.86 -11.33 19.92
N ALA A 137 11.65 -11.08 20.42
CA ALA A 137 10.56 -10.46 19.67
C ALA A 137 10.97 -9.15 18.98
N GLU A 138 11.84 -8.37 19.63
CA GLU A 138 12.40 -7.14 19.06
C GLU A 138 13.29 -7.44 17.85
N ALA A 139 14.18 -8.43 17.95
CA ALA A 139 15.07 -8.82 16.86
C ALA A 139 14.27 -9.42 15.69
N ALA A 140 13.25 -10.25 15.95
CA ALA A 140 12.36 -10.80 14.95
C ALA A 140 11.59 -9.71 14.19
N SER A 141 11.04 -8.73 14.90
CA SER A 141 10.34 -7.59 14.29
C SER A 141 11.29 -6.72 13.44
N ARG A 142 12.51 -6.49 13.92
CA ARG A 142 13.53 -5.75 13.14
C ARG A 142 13.93 -6.51 11.89
N LEU A 143 14.13 -7.81 11.97
CA LEU A 143 14.47 -8.65 10.82
C LEU A 143 13.34 -8.60 9.80
N PHE A 144 12.09 -8.75 10.23
CA PHE A 144 10.94 -8.68 9.35
C PHE A 144 10.72 -7.28 8.75
N SER A 145 11.17 -6.22 9.39
CA SER A 145 11.10 -4.86 8.86
C SER A 145 11.90 -4.65 7.56
N CYS A 146 12.84 -5.53 7.25
CA CYS A 146 13.54 -5.54 5.97
C CYS A 146 12.59 -5.83 4.78
N PHE A 147 11.48 -6.54 5.03
CA PHE A 147 10.50 -6.89 3.99
C PHE A 147 9.87 -5.65 3.32
N PRO A 148 9.29 -4.67 4.03
CA PRO A 148 8.76 -3.46 3.41
C PRO A 148 9.82 -2.60 2.71
N ILE A 149 11.06 -2.56 3.22
CA ILE A 149 12.16 -1.84 2.54
C ILE A 149 12.48 -2.50 1.20
N LEU A 150 12.63 -3.82 1.20
CA LEU A 150 12.91 -4.56 -0.03
C LEU A 150 11.78 -4.38 -1.04
N ALA A 151 10.53 -4.43 -0.60
CA ALA A 151 9.36 -4.16 -1.42
C ALA A 151 9.37 -2.71 -1.97
N MET A 152 9.77 -1.72 -1.17
CA MET A 152 9.91 -0.32 -1.59
C MET A 152 10.91 -0.18 -2.74
N VAL A 153 12.05 -0.84 -2.63
CA VAL A 153 13.10 -0.78 -3.66
C VAL A 153 12.67 -1.53 -4.92
N LEU A 154 12.11 -2.73 -4.78
CA LEU A 154 11.73 -3.57 -5.92
C LEU A 154 10.51 -3.03 -6.69
N THR A 155 9.57 -2.35 -6.04
CA THR A 155 8.33 -1.87 -6.67
C THR A 155 8.59 -0.95 -7.88
N PRO A 156 9.45 0.08 -7.83
CA PRO A 156 9.75 0.93 -8.99
C PRO A 156 10.39 0.15 -10.14
N PHE A 157 11.30 -0.78 -9.82
CA PHE A 157 11.96 -1.60 -10.85
C PHE A 157 10.98 -2.53 -11.56
N LEU A 158 10.07 -3.15 -10.80
CA LEU A 158 9.02 -4.00 -11.37
C LEU A 158 8.01 -3.18 -12.18
N GLY A 159 7.66 -1.97 -11.72
CA GLY A 159 6.81 -1.05 -12.47
C GLY A 159 7.45 -0.66 -13.80
N ALA A 160 8.69 -0.20 -13.78
CA ALA A 160 9.43 0.15 -14.99
C ALA A 160 9.57 -1.05 -15.95
N PHE A 161 9.81 -2.23 -15.42
CA PHE A 161 9.89 -3.46 -16.22
C PHE A 161 8.56 -3.82 -16.89
N LEU A 162 7.46 -3.64 -16.16
CA LEU A 162 6.10 -3.82 -16.68
C LEU A 162 5.77 -2.84 -17.81
N ASP A 163 6.12 -1.57 -17.62
CA ASP A 163 5.91 -0.51 -18.63
C ASP A 163 6.72 -0.80 -19.88
N PHE A 164 7.94 -1.33 -19.74
CA PHE A 164 8.81 -1.64 -20.87
C PHE A 164 8.36 -2.91 -21.62
N LYS A 165 7.96 -3.98 -20.93
CA LYS A 165 7.62 -5.27 -21.56
C LYS A 165 6.13 -5.51 -21.79
N GLY A 166 5.24 -4.79 -21.11
CA GLY A 166 3.79 -4.87 -21.30
C GLY A 166 3.15 -6.23 -20.97
N LYS A 167 3.85 -7.15 -20.27
CA LYS A 167 3.39 -8.51 -19.97
C LYS A 167 2.85 -8.64 -18.53
N GLY A 168 1.91 -7.81 -18.15
CA GLY A 168 1.36 -7.77 -16.78
C GLY A 168 0.82 -9.12 -16.29
N ALA A 169 0.07 -9.83 -17.11
CA ALA A 169 -0.49 -11.15 -16.74
C ALA A 169 0.61 -12.19 -16.42
N SER A 170 1.70 -12.22 -17.21
CA SER A 170 2.83 -13.13 -16.97
C SER A 170 3.56 -12.80 -15.68
N MET A 171 3.68 -11.52 -15.34
CA MET A 171 4.30 -11.07 -14.09
C MET A 171 3.44 -11.41 -12.87
N LEU A 172 2.11 -11.30 -12.99
CA LEU A 172 1.18 -11.75 -11.94
C LEU A 172 1.29 -13.26 -11.69
N MET A 173 1.37 -14.05 -12.76
CA MET A 173 1.57 -15.50 -12.64
C MET A 173 2.92 -15.82 -11.97
N LEU A 174 4.00 -15.16 -12.38
CA LEU A 174 5.31 -15.34 -11.76
C LEU A 174 5.28 -14.98 -10.28
N GLY A 175 4.66 -13.86 -9.91
CA GLY A 175 4.48 -13.45 -8.52
C GLY A 175 3.70 -14.47 -7.69
N ALA A 176 2.61 -15.02 -8.25
CA ALA A 176 1.83 -16.06 -7.59
C ALA A 176 2.63 -17.36 -7.38
N ILE A 177 3.42 -17.79 -8.37
CA ILE A 177 4.28 -18.96 -8.26
C ILE A 177 5.34 -18.77 -7.17
N ILE A 178 6.04 -17.62 -7.17
CA ILE A 178 7.03 -17.30 -6.14
C ILE A 178 6.38 -17.30 -4.75
N MET A 179 5.19 -16.73 -4.61
CA MET A 179 4.46 -16.70 -3.34
C MET A 179 4.12 -18.10 -2.85
N ILE A 180 3.64 -19.00 -3.72
CA ILE A 180 3.35 -20.38 -3.39
C ILE A 180 4.62 -21.10 -2.92
N VAL A 181 5.72 -20.96 -3.67
CA VAL A 181 7.01 -21.58 -3.31
C VAL A 181 7.51 -21.09 -1.94
N CYS A 182 7.41 -19.77 -1.68
CA CYS A 182 7.77 -19.20 -0.38
C CYS A 182 6.93 -19.77 0.75
N HIS A 183 5.59 -19.82 0.60
CA HIS A 183 4.71 -20.35 1.64
C HIS A 183 4.95 -21.86 1.90
N LEU A 184 5.17 -22.64 0.84
CA LEU A 184 5.55 -24.04 0.98
C LEU A 184 6.91 -24.19 1.70
N GLY A 185 7.88 -23.33 1.37
CA GLY A 185 9.16 -23.30 2.07
C GLY A 185 9.01 -23.05 3.57
N PHE A 186 8.20 -22.08 3.97
CA PHE A 186 7.90 -21.83 5.38
C PHE A 186 7.16 -23.00 6.05
N ALA A 187 6.22 -23.65 5.35
CA ALA A 187 5.49 -24.81 5.88
C ALA A 187 6.36 -26.06 6.01
N CYS A 188 7.42 -26.21 5.20
CA CYS A 188 8.32 -27.38 5.27
C CYS A 188 9.42 -27.22 6.33
N VAL A 189 9.65 -26.02 6.86
CA VAL A 189 10.65 -25.77 7.91
C VAL A 189 10.08 -26.02 9.32
N LEU A 190 8.77 -26.13 9.44
CA LEU A 190 8.06 -26.57 10.64
C LEU A 190 7.95 -28.09 10.69
#